data_63ff9232ef2082ca5778d1dfa1c78b53
#
_entry.id   63ff9232ef2082ca5778d1dfa1c78b53
#
_cell.length_a   1.000
_cell.length_b   1.000
_cell.length_c   1.000
_cell.angle_alpha   90.00
_cell.angle_beta   90.00
_cell.angle_gamma   90.00
#
_symmetry.space_group_name_H-M   'P 1'
#
loop_
_entity.id
_entity.type
_entity.pdbx_description
1 polymer ?
#
loop_
_entity_poly.entity_id
_entity_poly.type
_entity_poly.pdbx_seq_one_letter_code
_entity_poly.pdbx_strand_id
1 'polypeptide(L)'
;MGGFQLGRPIRVLTAVILAVAGIAAARYVAGVRKPAPRTPVVVAFGDSLTEGGGAIARPWPAVFAERLARRVGASPIQVVNAGVSGNRLLRDDFGPSGLRRFERDALGEPGVRWVVVLEGINDLGFAGSVERGAERVTSEDLIGGYRQLIARARSAGVKIYGGTLLPFEGAGSGYFAPDKERVRQAVNAWIRSSGEWDGVVDFEAAVRDPGQPGRLRPELDDGDHLHLNQAGQTALGEAVDLGLFGG
;
A
#
# COMPACT_ATOMS: atom_id res chain seq x y z
N MET A 1 -39.82 -64.31 50.89
CA MET A 1 -40.71 -63.30 50.31
C MET A 1 -40.19 -61.93 50.79
N GLY A 2 -39.57 -61.14 49.94
CA GLY A 2 -39.09 -59.83 50.34
C GLY A 2 -38.56 -59.16 49.08
N GLY A 3 -39.43 -58.38 48.48
CA GLY A 3 -39.10 -57.58 47.33
C GLY A 3 -38.31 -56.38 47.69
N PHE A 4 -37.11 -56.20 47.11
CA PHE A 4 -36.31 -55.01 47.18
C PHE A 4 -36.75 -54.05 46.07
N GLN A 5 -37.36 -52.90 46.51
CA GLN A 5 -37.53 -51.78 45.58
C GLN A 5 -36.25 -50.97 45.50
N LEU A 6 -35.64 -50.95 44.36
CA LEU A 6 -34.53 -50.05 44.04
C LEU A 6 -35.08 -48.66 43.69
N GLY A 7 -34.78 -47.73 44.57
CA GLY A 7 -35.22 -46.33 44.49
C GLY A 7 -34.47 -45.50 43.46
N ARG A 8 -35.15 -44.53 42.94
CA ARG A 8 -34.79 -43.49 42.00
C ARG A 8 -33.70 -42.54 42.51
N PRO A 9 -32.43 -42.64 42.03
CA PRO A 9 -31.58 -41.44 42.06
C PRO A 9 -30.99 -40.99 40.74
N ILE A 10 -31.20 -41.71 39.61
CA ILE A 10 -30.44 -41.41 38.36
C ILE A 10 -30.99 -40.18 37.59
N ARG A 11 -32.27 -39.80 37.79
CA ARG A 11 -32.85 -38.68 37.05
C ARG A 11 -32.44 -37.27 37.52
N VAL A 12 -32.02 -37.10 38.76
CA VAL A 12 -31.66 -35.81 39.33
C VAL A 12 -30.21 -35.45 38.94
N LEU A 13 -29.30 -36.44 38.85
CA LEU A 13 -27.92 -36.22 38.50
C LEU A 13 -27.75 -35.79 37.03
N THR A 14 -28.55 -36.35 36.10
CA THR A 14 -28.52 -36.01 34.68
C THR A 14 -29.02 -34.59 34.42
N ALA A 15 -30.02 -34.14 35.15
CA ALA A 15 -30.54 -32.77 35.01
C ALA A 15 -29.57 -31.70 35.48
N VAL A 16 -28.79 -31.97 36.55
CA VAL A 16 -27.79 -31.03 37.10
C VAL A 16 -26.59 -30.93 36.13
N ILE A 17 -26.13 -32.05 35.56
CA ILE A 17 -24.99 -32.06 34.61
C ILE A 17 -25.36 -31.29 33.35
N LEU A 18 -26.56 -31.45 32.81
CA LEU A 18 -27.02 -30.71 31.64
C LEU A 18 -27.21 -29.21 31.88
N ALA A 19 -27.66 -28.85 33.10
CA ALA A 19 -27.78 -27.44 33.46
C ALA A 19 -26.42 -26.75 33.62
N VAL A 20 -25.43 -27.41 34.23
CA VAL A 20 -24.06 -26.88 34.39
C VAL A 20 -23.36 -26.77 33.05
N ALA A 21 -23.51 -27.78 32.16
CA ALA A 21 -22.94 -27.73 30.82
C ALA A 21 -23.59 -26.62 29.96
N GLY A 22 -24.91 -26.41 30.07
CA GLY A 22 -25.61 -25.32 29.40
C GLY A 22 -25.18 -23.92 29.85
N ILE A 23 -24.97 -23.75 31.19
CA ILE A 23 -24.47 -22.47 31.73
C ILE A 23 -23.02 -22.22 31.36
N ALA A 24 -22.16 -23.25 31.32
CA ALA A 24 -20.77 -23.15 30.88
C ALA A 24 -20.68 -22.82 29.38
N ALA A 25 -21.49 -23.46 28.53
CA ALA A 25 -21.56 -23.17 27.10
C ALA A 25 -22.11 -21.75 26.84
N ALA A 26 -23.14 -21.32 27.55
CA ALA A 26 -23.67 -19.96 27.44
C ALA A 26 -22.65 -18.89 27.87
N ARG A 27 -21.86 -19.16 28.92
CA ARG A 27 -20.78 -18.27 29.36
C ARG A 27 -19.59 -18.28 28.39
N TYR A 28 -19.27 -19.40 27.75
CA TYR A 28 -18.23 -19.48 26.74
C TYR A 28 -18.61 -18.70 25.46
N VAL A 29 -19.85 -18.81 25.00
CA VAL A 29 -20.34 -18.07 23.82
C VAL A 29 -20.48 -16.57 24.13
N ALA A 30 -20.88 -16.19 25.37
CA ALA A 30 -20.98 -14.79 25.78
C ALA A 30 -19.59 -14.12 25.98
N GLY A 31 -18.51 -14.92 26.14
CA GLY A 31 -17.15 -14.43 26.36
C GLY A 31 -16.36 -14.13 25.09
N VAL A 32 -16.80 -14.56 23.91
CA VAL A 32 -16.17 -14.18 22.62
C VAL A 32 -16.59 -12.76 22.27
N ARG A 33 -15.98 -11.78 22.93
CA ARG A 33 -16.09 -10.38 22.48
C ARG A 33 -15.59 -10.33 21.04
N LYS A 34 -16.48 -9.98 20.10
CA LYS A 34 -16.07 -9.62 18.75
C LYS A 34 -14.94 -8.59 18.88
N PRO A 35 -13.74 -8.85 18.35
CA PRO A 35 -12.66 -7.88 18.45
C PRO A 35 -13.17 -6.53 17.99
N ALA A 36 -12.83 -5.47 18.72
CA ALA A 36 -13.23 -4.12 18.34
C ALA A 36 -12.81 -3.90 16.89
N PRO A 37 -13.63 -3.24 16.06
CA PRO A 37 -13.28 -2.94 14.69
C PRO A 37 -11.95 -2.19 14.69
N ARG A 38 -10.96 -2.75 13.99
CA ARG A 38 -9.64 -2.10 13.87
C ARG A 38 -9.82 -0.81 13.08
N THR A 39 -9.08 0.22 13.45
CA THR A 39 -8.99 1.45 12.66
C THR A 39 -8.58 1.08 11.24
N PRO A 40 -9.34 1.51 10.22
CA PRO A 40 -8.96 1.26 8.83
C PRO A 40 -7.60 1.86 8.51
N VAL A 41 -6.80 1.15 7.71
CA VAL A 41 -5.45 1.54 7.36
C VAL A 41 -5.31 1.69 5.84
N VAL A 42 -4.65 2.77 5.43
CA VAL A 42 -4.07 2.94 4.09
C VAL A 42 -2.58 2.67 4.20
N VAL A 43 -2.05 1.81 3.35
CA VAL A 43 -0.59 1.64 3.21
C VAL A 43 -0.13 2.41 1.98
N ALA A 44 0.81 3.33 2.17
CA ALA A 44 1.57 3.98 1.12
C ALA A 44 2.79 3.11 0.80
N PHE A 45 2.73 2.38 -0.30
CA PHE A 45 3.74 1.40 -0.70
C PHE A 45 4.59 1.95 -1.84
N GLY A 46 5.92 2.01 -1.66
CA GLY A 46 6.79 2.60 -2.66
C GLY A 46 8.27 2.61 -2.27
N ASP A 47 9.02 3.40 -2.99
CA ASP A 47 10.47 3.59 -2.84
C ASP A 47 10.83 4.85 -2.03
N SER A 48 11.98 5.48 -2.31
CA SER A 48 12.43 6.72 -1.67
C SER A 48 11.44 7.89 -1.83
N LEU A 49 10.70 7.93 -2.93
CA LEU A 49 9.70 8.97 -3.18
C LEU A 49 8.53 8.89 -2.18
N THR A 50 8.27 7.70 -1.66
CA THR A 50 7.26 7.42 -0.64
C THR A 50 7.85 7.47 0.77
N GLU A 51 9.04 6.91 0.98
CA GLU A 51 9.73 6.94 2.27
C GLU A 51 9.97 8.39 2.73
N GLY A 52 10.33 9.27 1.78
CA GLY A 52 10.65 10.67 2.05
C GLY A 52 12.06 10.84 2.62
N GLY A 53 13.05 10.16 2.04
CA GLY A 53 14.44 10.13 2.49
C GLY A 53 15.10 11.50 2.64
N GLY A 54 16.24 11.55 3.34
CA GLY A 54 17.02 12.76 3.55
C GLY A 54 16.42 13.72 4.59
N ALA A 55 16.41 15.02 4.27
CA ALA A 55 15.96 16.09 5.16
C ALA A 55 14.44 16.32 5.14
N ILE A 56 13.67 15.43 4.54
CA ILE A 56 12.21 15.57 4.42
C ILE A 56 11.54 15.26 5.75
N ALA A 57 11.04 16.30 6.41
CA ALA A 57 10.34 16.18 7.69
C ALA A 57 8.94 15.58 7.55
N ARG A 58 8.29 15.79 6.40
CA ARG A 58 6.89 15.39 6.13
C ARG A 58 6.76 14.79 4.74
N PRO A 59 7.01 13.48 4.58
CA PRO A 59 6.78 12.78 3.31
C PRO A 59 5.28 12.80 2.93
N TRP A 60 4.96 12.58 1.66
CA TRP A 60 3.58 12.67 1.17
C TRP A 60 2.56 11.81 1.95
N PRO A 61 2.92 10.61 2.49
CA PRO A 61 1.97 9.85 3.30
C PRO A 61 1.58 10.58 4.60
N ALA A 62 2.51 11.35 5.19
CA ALA A 62 2.22 12.15 6.38
C ALA A 62 1.30 13.33 6.05
N VAL A 63 1.54 14.03 4.94
CA VAL A 63 0.65 15.11 4.46
C VAL A 63 -0.75 14.57 4.17
N PHE A 64 -0.83 13.43 3.51
CA PHE A 64 -2.10 12.74 3.23
C PHE A 64 -2.82 12.34 4.53
N ALA A 65 -2.11 11.78 5.52
CA ALA A 65 -2.66 11.43 6.82
C ALA A 65 -3.28 12.64 7.54
N GLU A 66 -2.60 13.79 7.53
CA GLU A 66 -3.12 15.03 8.10
C GLU A 66 -4.40 15.51 7.40
N ARG A 67 -4.48 15.36 6.08
CA ARG A 67 -5.69 15.70 5.31
C ARG A 67 -6.86 14.78 5.66
N LEU A 68 -6.62 13.47 5.81
CA LEU A 68 -7.62 12.52 6.26
C LEU A 68 -8.12 12.85 7.67
N ALA A 69 -7.22 13.20 8.58
CA ALA A 69 -7.56 13.55 9.97
C ALA A 69 -8.44 14.82 10.07
N ARG A 70 -8.35 15.72 9.09
CA ARG A 70 -9.17 16.96 9.05
C ARG A 70 -10.58 16.73 8.49
N ARG A 71 -10.92 15.53 8.02
CA ARG A 71 -12.28 15.24 7.51
C ARG A 71 -13.28 15.23 8.66
N VAL A 72 -14.16 16.21 8.66
CA VAL A 72 -15.20 16.34 9.68
C VAL A 72 -16.23 15.21 9.52
N GLY A 73 -16.56 14.54 10.63
CA GLY A 73 -17.58 13.47 10.65
C GLY A 73 -17.16 12.12 10.06
N ALA A 74 -15.90 11.99 9.57
CA ALA A 74 -15.40 10.70 9.09
C ALA A 74 -14.77 9.87 10.21
N SER A 75 -14.86 8.56 10.10
CA SER A 75 -14.10 7.66 10.97
C SER A 75 -12.60 7.84 10.76
N PRO A 76 -11.77 7.73 11.81
CA PRO A 76 -10.34 7.83 11.68
C PRO A 76 -9.79 6.79 10.70
N ILE A 77 -8.86 7.19 9.84
CA ILE A 77 -8.11 6.31 8.94
C ILE A 77 -6.63 6.55 9.25
N GLN A 78 -5.90 5.48 9.50
CA GLN A 78 -4.44 5.52 9.69
C GLN A 78 -3.74 5.41 8.34
N VAL A 79 -2.62 6.12 8.17
CA VAL A 79 -1.72 5.96 7.01
C VAL A 79 -0.40 5.38 7.50
N VAL A 80 0.02 4.28 6.90
CA VAL A 80 1.30 3.63 7.14
C VAL A 80 2.20 3.88 5.95
N ASN A 81 3.39 4.42 6.19
CA ASN A 81 4.42 4.59 5.18
C ASN A 81 5.25 3.30 5.07
N ALA A 82 5.15 2.60 3.95
CA ALA A 82 5.91 1.42 3.59
C ALA A 82 6.86 1.68 2.40
N GLY A 83 7.39 2.89 2.32
CA GLY A 83 8.46 3.26 1.40
C GLY A 83 9.79 2.65 1.82
N VAL A 84 10.62 2.29 0.85
CA VAL A 84 11.98 1.77 1.03
C VAL A 84 12.89 2.40 -0.01
N SER A 85 13.84 3.23 0.40
CA SER A 85 14.76 3.92 -0.52
C SER A 85 15.49 2.96 -1.45
N GLY A 86 15.52 3.30 -2.73
CA GLY A 86 16.17 2.49 -3.78
C GLY A 86 15.41 1.22 -4.15
N ASN A 87 14.28 0.93 -3.55
CA ASN A 87 13.52 -0.29 -3.81
C ASN A 87 13.07 -0.37 -5.27
N ARG A 88 13.01 -1.59 -5.79
CA ARG A 88 12.56 -1.93 -7.12
C ARG A 88 11.32 -2.81 -7.03
N LEU A 89 10.41 -2.62 -7.96
CA LEU A 89 9.20 -3.46 -8.03
C LEU A 89 9.55 -4.93 -8.32
N LEU A 90 10.43 -5.15 -9.30
CA LEU A 90 10.63 -6.46 -9.93
C LEU A 90 11.76 -7.28 -9.32
N ARG A 91 12.77 -6.63 -8.74
CA ARG A 91 14.03 -7.27 -8.34
C ARG A 91 14.48 -6.88 -6.96
N ASP A 92 15.11 -7.82 -6.27
CA ASP A 92 15.84 -7.54 -5.04
C ASP A 92 17.06 -6.67 -5.36
N ASP A 93 17.29 -5.63 -4.55
CA ASP A 93 18.45 -4.75 -4.61
C ASP A 93 18.57 -4.03 -3.26
N PHE A 94 18.05 -2.84 -3.11
CA PHE A 94 17.89 -2.19 -1.80
C PHE A 94 16.71 -2.84 -1.05
N GLY A 95 16.98 -3.98 -0.45
CA GLY A 95 15.97 -4.84 0.17
C GLY A 95 15.26 -5.79 -0.80
N PRO A 96 14.30 -6.59 -0.30
CA PRO A 96 13.44 -7.42 -1.14
C PRO A 96 12.63 -6.58 -2.11
N SER A 97 12.43 -7.07 -3.33
CA SER A 97 11.62 -6.39 -4.34
C SER A 97 10.21 -6.08 -3.85
N GLY A 98 9.57 -5.07 -4.45
CA GLY A 98 8.19 -4.73 -4.17
C GLY A 98 7.29 -5.96 -4.24
N LEU A 99 7.45 -6.79 -5.27
CA LEU A 99 6.73 -8.05 -5.42
C LEU A 99 6.94 -9.02 -4.24
N ARG A 100 8.14 -9.10 -3.67
CA ARG A 100 8.44 -10.02 -2.56
C ARG A 100 7.97 -9.51 -1.21
N ARG A 101 8.03 -8.20 -0.99
CA ARG A 101 7.70 -7.60 0.31
C ARG A 101 6.22 -7.22 0.46
N PHE A 102 5.44 -7.25 -0.63
CA PHE A 102 4.07 -6.73 -0.66
C PHE A 102 3.15 -7.35 0.38
N GLU A 103 3.18 -8.69 0.53
CA GLU A 103 2.38 -9.37 1.54
C GLU A 103 2.75 -8.95 2.96
N ARG A 104 4.04 -8.81 3.25
CA ARG A 104 4.51 -8.44 4.59
C ARG A 104 4.24 -6.98 4.90
N ASP A 105 4.59 -6.07 3.97
CA ASP A 105 4.68 -4.64 4.24
C ASP A 105 3.39 -3.88 3.88
N ALA A 106 2.50 -4.51 3.11
CA ALA A 106 1.23 -3.90 2.75
C ALA A 106 0.04 -4.72 3.23
N LEU A 107 -0.11 -5.96 2.77
CA LEU A 107 -1.29 -6.77 3.07
C LEU A 107 -1.29 -7.30 4.52
N GLY A 108 -0.10 -7.48 5.12
CA GLY A 108 0.05 -7.91 6.51
C GLY A 108 -0.24 -6.82 7.53
N GLU A 109 -0.41 -5.58 7.13
CA GLU A 109 -0.70 -4.47 8.06
C GLU A 109 -2.09 -4.65 8.67
N PRO A 110 -2.18 -4.69 10.02
CA PRO A 110 -3.43 -4.94 10.71
C PRO A 110 -4.48 -3.84 10.44
N GLY A 111 -5.57 -4.19 9.80
CA GLY A 111 -6.65 -3.24 9.46
C GLY A 111 -6.51 -2.62 8.09
N VAL A 112 -5.56 -3.05 7.25
CA VAL A 112 -5.41 -2.56 5.88
C VAL A 112 -6.70 -2.75 5.09
N ARG A 113 -7.10 -1.68 4.41
CA ARG A 113 -8.22 -1.66 3.47
C ARG A 113 -7.81 -1.12 2.10
N TRP A 114 -6.75 -0.32 2.07
CA TRP A 114 -6.30 0.35 0.85
C TRP A 114 -4.78 0.36 0.78
N VAL A 115 -4.26 0.22 -0.43
CA VAL A 115 -2.84 0.40 -0.73
C VAL A 115 -2.74 1.44 -1.85
N VAL A 116 -1.87 2.43 -1.68
CA VAL A 116 -1.46 3.36 -2.75
C VAL A 116 -0.04 2.98 -3.16
N VAL A 117 0.17 2.67 -4.43
CA VAL A 117 1.46 2.21 -4.96
C VAL A 117 2.14 3.33 -5.74
N LEU A 118 3.33 3.72 -5.31
CA LEU A 118 4.26 4.58 -6.06
C LEU A 118 5.63 3.90 -6.04
N GLU A 119 5.85 2.98 -6.96
CA GLU A 119 7.01 2.08 -7.01
C GLU A 119 7.35 1.77 -8.46
N GLY A 120 8.63 1.61 -8.82
CA GLY A 120 9.05 1.16 -10.15
C GLY A 120 10.00 2.13 -10.87
N ILE A 121 10.20 3.35 -10.36
CA ILE A 121 11.14 4.30 -10.97
C ILE A 121 12.58 3.77 -10.90
N ASN A 122 12.94 3.04 -9.85
CA ASN A 122 14.25 2.43 -9.69
C ASN A 122 14.47 1.25 -10.62
N ASP A 123 13.42 0.54 -11.03
CA ASP A 123 13.52 -0.48 -12.08
C ASP A 123 13.99 0.14 -13.39
N LEU A 124 13.46 1.33 -13.74
CA LEU A 124 13.88 2.10 -14.91
C LEU A 124 15.26 2.72 -14.71
N GLY A 125 15.47 3.42 -13.60
CA GLY A 125 16.69 4.14 -13.32
C GLY A 125 17.92 3.23 -13.35
N PHE A 126 17.84 2.08 -12.71
CA PHE A 126 18.95 1.12 -12.65
C PHE A 126 19.02 0.16 -13.83
N ALA A 127 18.04 0.14 -14.73
CA ALA A 127 18.09 -0.66 -15.94
C ALA A 127 19.33 -0.34 -16.79
N GLY A 128 19.99 -1.36 -17.33
CA GLY A 128 21.18 -1.22 -18.14
C GLY A 128 22.49 -0.91 -17.37
N SER A 129 22.44 -0.79 -16.05
CA SER A 129 23.64 -0.69 -15.22
C SER A 129 24.37 -2.03 -15.17
N VAL A 130 25.65 -2.05 -15.55
CA VAL A 130 26.49 -3.25 -15.49
C VAL A 130 26.60 -3.78 -14.07
N GLU A 131 26.67 -2.87 -13.09
CA GLU A 131 26.78 -3.20 -11.66
C GLU A 131 25.51 -3.88 -11.13
N ARG A 132 24.35 -3.68 -11.78
CA ARG A 132 23.03 -4.15 -11.35
C ARG A 132 22.39 -5.11 -12.35
N GLY A 133 23.20 -5.76 -13.20
CA GLY A 133 22.74 -6.85 -14.06
C GLY A 133 22.39 -6.48 -15.49
N ALA A 134 22.76 -5.30 -15.99
CA ALA A 134 22.67 -4.86 -17.39
C ALA A 134 21.34 -5.10 -18.12
N GLU A 135 20.31 -5.60 -17.44
CA GLU A 135 19.03 -5.96 -18.07
C GLU A 135 18.17 -4.73 -18.37
N ARG A 136 17.53 -4.77 -19.50
CA ARG A 136 16.51 -3.77 -19.84
C ARG A 136 15.21 -4.10 -19.14
N VAL A 137 14.48 -3.05 -18.75
CA VAL A 137 13.13 -3.15 -18.21
C VAL A 137 12.17 -2.55 -19.22
N THR A 138 11.14 -3.27 -19.59
CA THR A 138 10.09 -2.84 -20.50
C THR A 138 8.85 -2.36 -19.74
N SER A 139 7.94 -1.70 -20.45
CA SER A 139 6.62 -1.38 -19.89
C SER A 139 5.81 -2.60 -19.53
N GLU A 140 5.93 -3.66 -20.32
CA GLU A 140 5.26 -4.95 -20.10
C GLU A 140 5.75 -5.63 -18.82
N ASP A 141 7.05 -5.54 -18.51
CA ASP A 141 7.61 -6.07 -17.27
C ASP A 141 7.01 -5.38 -16.05
N LEU A 142 7.00 -4.03 -16.03
CA LEU A 142 6.42 -3.27 -14.93
C LEU A 142 4.92 -3.48 -14.80
N ILE A 143 4.18 -3.46 -15.92
CA ILE A 143 2.74 -3.73 -15.94
C ILE A 143 2.46 -5.15 -15.44
N GLY A 144 3.26 -6.14 -15.84
CA GLY A 144 3.19 -7.50 -15.32
C GLY A 144 3.40 -7.58 -13.81
N GLY A 145 4.34 -6.78 -13.29
CA GLY A 145 4.56 -6.63 -11.84
C GLY A 145 3.35 -6.02 -11.13
N TYR A 146 2.82 -4.92 -11.66
CA TYR A 146 1.63 -4.28 -11.07
C TYR A 146 0.40 -5.20 -11.08
N ARG A 147 0.17 -5.95 -12.15
CA ARG A 147 -0.92 -6.93 -12.21
C ARG A 147 -0.81 -7.99 -11.11
N GLN A 148 0.41 -8.40 -10.75
CA GLN A 148 0.61 -9.30 -9.62
C GLN A 148 0.22 -8.65 -8.29
N LEU A 149 0.60 -7.38 -8.05
CA LEU A 149 0.19 -6.65 -6.85
C LEU A 149 -1.34 -6.51 -6.78
N ILE A 150 -1.97 -6.14 -7.91
CA ILE A 150 -3.43 -5.99 -8.03
C ILE A 150 -4.14 -7.31 -7.71
N ALA A 151 -3.69 -8.41 -8.30
CA ALA A 151 -4.28 -9.73 -8.06
C ALA A 151 -4.19 -10.15 -6.58
N ARG A 152 -3.04 -9.91 -5.93
CA ARG A 152 -2.83 -10.22 -4.51
C ARG A 152 -3.69 -9.34 -3.59
N ALA A 153 -3.74 -8.03 -3.85
CA ALA A 153 -4.59 -7.11 -3.09
C ALA A 153 -6.08 -7.51 -3.18
N ARG A 154 -6.57 -7.78 -4.39
CA ARG A 154 -7.95 -8.25 -4.60
C ARG A 154 -8.25 -9.56 -3.89
N SER A 155 -7.31 -10.51 -3.92
CA SER A 155 -7.46 -11.79 -3.21
C SER A 155 -7.53 -11.61 -1.69
N ALA A 156 -6.92 -10.55 -1.16
CA ALA A 156 -6.99 -10.17 0.24
C ALA A 156 -8.20 -9.27 0.58
N GLY A 157 -9.02 -8.90 -0.40
CA GLY A 157 -10.14 -7.97 -0.21
C GLY A 157 -9.70 -6.52 0.06
N VAL A 158 -8.49 -6.16 -0.36
CA VAL A 158 -7.88 -4.84 -0.21
C VAL A 158 -7.96 -4.09 -1.53
N LYS A 159 -8.44 -2.84 -1.51
CA LYS A 159 -8.42 -1.97 -2.70
C LYS A 159 -7.01 -1.46 -2.95
N ILE A 160 -6.62 -1.38 -4.22
CA ILE A 160 -5.29 -0.96 -4.62
C ILE A 160 -5.34 0.16 -5.66
N TYR A 161 -4.62 1.24 -5.40
CA TYR A 161 -4.59 2.45 -6.21
C TYR A 161 -3.22 2.64 -6.84
N GLY A 162 -3.19 2.88 -8.15
CA GLY A 162 -1.95 3.09 -8.90
C GLY A 162 -1.54 4.56 -8.89
N GLY A 163 -0.33 4.84 -8.43
CA GLY A 163 0.32 6.14 -8.56
C GLY A 163 1.14 6.22 -9.85
N THR A 164 1.00 7.30 -10.60
CA THR A 164 1.84 7.52 -11.79
C THR A 164 3.28 7.81 -11.40
N LEU A 165 4.24 7.22 -12.12
CA LEU A 165 5.67 7.42 -11.91
C LEU A 165 6.06 8.87 -12.23
N LEU A 166 6.87 9.48 -11.37
CA LEU A 166 7.27 10.88 -11.50
C LEU A 166 8.23 11.09 -12.68
N PRO A 167 8.29 12.32 -13.24
CA PRO A 167 9.31 12.72 -14.19
C PRO A 167 10.70 12.63 -13.57
N PHE A 168 11.72 12.29 -14.35
CA PHE A 168 13.09 12.12 -13.86
C PHE A 168 14.16 12.56 -14.88
N GLU A 169 13.78 13.34 -15.88
CA GLU A 169 14.75 13.90 -16.86
C GLU A 169 15.72 14.85 -16.16
N GLY A 170 16.99 14.53 -16.28
CA GLY A 170 18.08 15.23 -15.60
C GLY A 170 18.66 14.44 -14.43
N ALA A 171 18.00 13.40 -13.96
CA ALA A 171 18.54 12.50 -12.94
C ALA A 171 19.88 11.90 -13.41
N GLY A 172 20.89 11.95 -12.51
CA GLY A 172 22.30 11.81 -12.86
C GLY A 172 22.75 10.43 -13.35
N SER A 173 23.95 10.42 -13.95
CA SER A 173 24.81 9.24 -14.21
C SER A 173 24.12 8.02 -14.84
N GLY A 174 23.38 8.22 -15.96
CA GLY A 174 22.73 7.11 -16.68
C GLY A 174 21.45 6.59 -16.01
N TYR A 175 21.03 7.20 -14.92
CA TYR A 175 19.73 6.89 -14.31
C TYR A 175 18.60 7.27 -15.27
N PHE A 176 18.63 8.48 -15.82
CA PHE A 176 17.77 8.89 -16.92
C PHE A 176 18.34 8.48 -18.28
N ALA A 177 17.46 8.09 -19.21
CA ALA A 177 17.71 7.99 -20.65
C ALA A 177 16.37 8.12 -21.42
N PRO A 178 16.39 8.61 -22.69
CA PRO A 178 15.15 8.81 -23.46
C PRO A 178 14.33 7.53 -23.70
N ASP A 179 14.95 6.37 -23.76
CA ASP A 179 14.27 5.08 -23.87
C ASP A 179 13.58 4.68 -22.56
N LYS A 180 14.19 4.97 -21.40
CA LYS A 180 13.57 4.77 -20.09
C LYS A 180 12.36 5.69 -19.89
N GLU A 181 12.45 6.94 -20.37
CA GLU A 181 11.31 7.88 -20.33
C GLU A 181 10.15 7.38 -21.17
N ARG A 182 10.40 6.82 -22.37
CA ARG A 182 9.33 6.18 -23.16
C ARG A 182 8.64 5.05 -22.40
N VAL A 183 9.39 4.25 -21.69
CA VAL A 183 8.82 3.17 -20.83
C VAL A 183 7.98 3.77 -19.71
N ARG A 184 8.49 4.79 -18.99
CA ARG A 184 7.75 5.48 -17.94
C ARG A 184 6.42 6.04 -18.46
N GLN A 185 6.43 6.72 -19.61
CA GLN A 185 5.22 7.27 -20.20
C GLN A 185 4.21 6.18 -20.59
N ALA A 186 4.67 5.08 -21.18
CA ALA A 186 3.81 3.93 -21.51
C ALA A 186 3.17 3.32 -20.25
N VAL A 187 3.95 3.17 -19.18
CA VAL A 187 3.46 2.69 -17.88
C VAL A 187 2.43 3.66 -17.30
N ASN A 188 2.71 4.97 -17.30
CA ASN A 188 1.78 5.97 -16.79
C ASN A 188 0.48 6.04 -17.62
N ALA A 189 0.57 5.89 -18.93
CA ALA A 189 -0.61 5.80 -19.79
C ALA A 189 -1.47 4.58 -19.41
N TRP A 190 -0.85 3.42 -19.17
CA TRP A 190 -1.55 2.23 -18.72
C TRP A 190 -2.16 2.42 -17.32
N ILE A 191 -1.42 3.02 -16.35
CA ILE A 191 -1.95 3.30 -15.01
C ILE A 191 -3.23 4.13 -15.11
N ARG A 192 -3.25 5.17 -15.95
CA ARG A 192 -4.40 6.07 -16.10
C ARG A 192 -5.60 5.45 -16.80
N SER A 193 -5.39 4.56 -17.78
CA SER A 193 -6.43 4.19 -18.73
C SER A 193 -6.84 2.71 -18.72
N SER A 194 -6.09 1.82 -18.07
CA SER A 194 -6.36 0.38 -18.13
C SER A 194 -7.65 -0.04 -17.42
N GLY A 195 -8.08 0.71 -16.41
CA GLY A 195 -9.19 0.31 -15.53
C GLY A 195 -8.86 -0.91 -14.64
N GLU A 196 -7.59 -1.34 -14.61
CA GLU A 196 -7.18 -2.48 -13.78
C GLU A 196 -6.98 -2.11 -12.30
N TRP A 197 -6.68 -0.84 -11.98
CA TRP A 197 -6.61 -0.32 -10.62
C TRP A 197 -8.00 0.02 -10.07
N ASP A 198 -8.19 -0.07 -8.77
CA ASP A 198 -9.43 0.38 -8.11
C ASP A 198 -9.56 1.91 -8.07
N GLY A 199 -8.50 2.62 -8.42
CA GLY A 199 -8.42 4.06 -8.58
C GLY A 199 -7.00 4.47 -8.93
N VAL A 200 -6.83 5.72 -9.34
CA VAL A 200 -5.54 6.28 -9.78
C VAL A 200 -5.23 7.54 -9.00
N VAL A 201 -3.97 7.69 -8.60
CA VAL A 201 -3.42 8.94 -8.08
C VAL A 201 -2.42 9.47 -9.11
N ASP A 202 -2.75 10.57 -9.76
CA ASP A 202 -1.89 11.15 -10.80
C ASP A 202 -0.80 12.03 -10.18
N PHE A 203 0.18 11.38 -9.55
CA PHE A 203 1.31 12.05 -8.93
C PHE A 203 2.16 12.81 -9.96
N GLU A 204 2.33 12.26 -11.17
CA GLU A 204 3.05 12.95 -12.24
C GLU A 204 2.43 14.32 -12.54
N ALA A 205 1.11 14.38 -12.70
CA ALA A 205 0.42 15.63 -13.01
C ALA A 205 0.61 16.70 -11.91
N ALA A 206 0.78 16.28 -10.66
CA ALA A 206 0.99 17.19 -9.53
C ALA A 206 2.36 17.88 -9.54
N VAL A 207 3.39 17.23 -10.10
CA VAL A 207 4.79 17.69 -9.94
C VAL A 207 5.53 17.95 -11.25
N ARG A 208 4.99 17.52 -12.40
CA ARG A 208 5.66 17.71 -13.70
C ARG A 208 5.71 19.18 -14.10
N ASP A 209 6.80 19.60 -14.72
CA ASP A 209 6.91 20.90 -15.36
C ASP A 209 5.99 20.94 -16.62
N PRO A 210 5.07 21.89 -16.73
CA PRO A 210 4.19 22.00 -17.89
C PRO A 210 4.94 22.36 -19.19
N GLY A 211 6.08 23.03 -19.11
CA GLY A 211 6.93 23.39 -20.25
C GLY A 211 7.89 22.28 -20.66
N GLN A 212 8.25 21.41 -19.71
CA GLN A 212 9.17 20.28 -19.91
C GLN A 212 8.64 19.03 -19.18
N PRO A 213 7.64 18.33 -19.75
CA PRO A 213 6.91 17.27 -19.04
C PRO A 213 7.74 16.08 -18.56
N GLY A 214 8.96 15.90 -19.07
CA GLY A 214 9.92 14.90 -18.61
C GLY A 214 10.60 15.28 -17.28
N ARG A 215 10.43 16.52 -16.80
CA ARG A 215 11.09 17.09 -15.63
C ARG A 215 10.13 17.38 -14.49
N LEU A 216 10.68 17.38 -13.30
CA LEU A 216 10.04 17.98 -12.13
C LEU A 216 10.00 19.52 -12.29
N ARG A 217 8.98 20.16 -11.73
CA ARG A 217 8.99 21.61 -11.54
C ARG A 217 10.20 22.00 -10.70
N PRO A 218 10.98 23.03 -11.09
CA PRO A 218 12.18 23.42 -10.34
C PRO A 218 11.93 23.71 -8.87
N GLU A 219 10.79 24.32 -8.53
CA GLU A 219 10.41 24.66 -7.16
C GLU A 219 10.02 23.43 -6.30
N LEU A 220 9.83 22.27 -6.89
CA LEU A 220 9.46 21.00 -6.22
C LEU A 220 10.62 20.00 -6.19
N ASP A 221 11.68 20.26 -6.95
CA ASP A 221 12.87 19.41 -7.09
C ASP A 221 13.82 19.62 -5.90
N ASP A 222 14.41 18.56 -5.38
CA ASP A 222 15.46 18.62 -4.35
C ASP A 222 16.85 18.94 -4.95
N GLY A 223 16.94 19.04 -6.29
CA GLY A 223 18.14 19.42 -7.03
C GLY A 223 18.85 18.25 -7.72
N ASP A 224 18.39 17.03 -7.53
CA ASP A 224 18.91 15.84 -8.18
C ASP A 224 18.07 15.35 -9.37
N HIS A 225 16.95 16.03 -9.64
CA HIS A 225 15.99 15.78 -10.71
C HIS A 225 15.26 14.43 -10.62
N LEU A 226 15.21 13.87 -9.42
CA LEU A 226 14.53 12.62 -9.09
C LEU A 226 13.70 12.76 -7.81
N HIS A 227 14.34 13.27 -6.75
CA HIS A 227 13.70 13.41 -5.46
C HIS A 227 13.00 14.78 -5.32
N LEU A 228 11.98 14.79 -4.50
CA LEU A 228 11.20 15.99 -4.23
C LEU A 228 11.66 16.65 -2.93
N ASN A 229 11.74 17.98 -2.96
CA ASN A 229 11.86 18.74 -1.74
C ASN A 229 10.54 18.74 -0.92
N GLN A 230 10.51 19.43 0.23
CA GLN A 230 9.32 19.43 1.09
C GLN A 230 8.06 19.96 0.39
N ALA A 231 8.18 20.93 -0.53
CA ALA A 231 7.04 21.47 -1.30
C ALA A 231 6.51 20.39 -2.27
N GLY A 232 7.40 19.66 -2.93
CA GLY A 232 7.03 18.55 -3.80
C GLY A 232 6.35 17.40 -3.06
N GLN A 233 6.86 17.02 -1.90
CA GLN A 233 6.20 16.01 -1.05
C GLN A 233 4.80 16.47 -0.60
N THR A 234 4.65 17.77 -0.32
CA THR A 234 3.33 18.35 0.00
C THR A 234 2.40 18.25 -1.21
N ALA A 235 2.88 18.59 -2.41
CA ALA A 235 2.09 18.48 -3.64
C ALA A 235 1.62 17.04 -3.91
N LEU A 236 2.47 16.02 -3.69
CA LEU A 236 2.04 14.62 -3.79
C LEU A 236 0.94 14.27 -2.77
N GLY A 237 1.12 14.66 -1.51
CA GLY A 237 0.13 14.38 -0.47
C GLY A 237 -1.21 15.06 -0.75
N GLU A 238 -1.19 16.25 -1.37
CA GLU A 238 -2.38 17.00 -1.79
C GLU A 238 -3.06 16.38 -3.02
N ALA A 239 -2.32 15.74 -3.91
CA ALA A 239 -2.85 15.08 -5.10
C ALA A 239 -3.71 13.85 -4.80
N VAL A 240 -3.58 13.27 -3.61
CA VAL A 240 -4.37 12.10 -3.22
C VAL A 240 -5.84 12.52 -3.02
N ASP A 241 -6.74 11.99 -3.85
CA ASP A 241 -8.17 12.21 -3.69
C ASP A 241 -8.71 11.49 -2.46
N LEU A 242 -9.18 12.26 -1.48
CA LEU A 242 -9.75 11.71 -0.24
C LEU A 242 -11.04 10.90 -0.48
N GLY A 243 -11.73 11.12 -1.60
CA GLY A 243 -12.93 10.38 -1.99
C GLY A 243 -12.68 8.88 -2.22
N LEU A 244 -11.45 8.49 -2.55
CA LEU A 244 -11.07 7.09 -2.71
C LEU A 244 -11.14 6.27 -1.40
N PHE A 245 -11.13 6.93 -0.25
CA PHE A 245 -11.03 6.33 1.08
C PHE A 245 -12.30 6.50 1.92
N GLY A 246 -13.45 6.42 1.29
CA GLY A 246 -14.77 6.49 1.91
C GLY A 246 -15.62 5.29 1.51
N GLY A 247 -16.14 4.58 2.47
CA GLY A 247 -17.05 3.46 2.24
C GLY A 247 -17.40 2.80 3.54
#